data_9ca8a1cfa0d1cf26e4144932917727c0
#
_entry.id   9ca8a1cfa0d1cf26e4144932917727c0
#
_cell.length_a   1.000
_cell.length_b   1.000
_cell.length_c   1.000
_cell.angle_alpha   90.00
_cell.angle_beta   90.00
_cell.angle_gamma   90.00
#
_symmetry.space_group_name_H-M   'P 1'
#
loop_
_entity.id
_entity.type
_entity.pdbx_description
1 polymer ?
#
loop_
_entity_poly.entity_id
_entity_poly.type
_entity_poly.pdbx_seq_one_letter_code
_entity_poly.pdbx_strand_id
1 'polypeptide(L)'
;MTARRRLLVAASAAFALAALTGCEKPAPIVTLVSAGESVYSEAATFCFDEGQTLDDGGCAERNGEVVEISTRPGEVVGVDVAKSVADRGWELTLTDPTGTVQTQRTGKLDEDHYFSFTAPNLSPAGYDVRVQTVVEDLDEAGQPRLDDQGLPVTIPTGEWRFRLVPRA
;
A
#
# COMPACT_ATOMS: atom_id res chain seq x y z
N MET A 1 49.80 -32.47 -7.54
CA MET A 1 49.02 -31.47 -8.37
C MET A 1 47.53 -31.47 -8.09
N THR A 2 47.00 -32.03 -6.99
CA THR A 2 45.56 -32.27 -6.77
C THR A 2 44.91 -31.32 -5.77
N ALA A 3 45.64 -30.70 -4.86
CA ALA A 3 45.05 -29.83 -3.83
C ALA A 3 44.62 -28.44 -4.36
N ARG A 4 45.41 -27.84 -5.26
CA ARG A 4 45.07 -26.50 -5.84
C ARG A 4 43.83 -26.50 -6.74
N ARG A 5 43.54 -27.61 -7.43
CA ARG A 5 42.33 -27.74 -8.26
C ARG A 5 41.04 -27.84 -7.44
N ARG A 6 41.10 -28.44 -6.24
CA ARG A 6 39.94 -28.57 -5.33
C ARG A 6 39.57 -27.26 -4.67
N LEU A 7 40.52 -26.38 -4.41
CA LEU A 7 40.27 -25.05 -3.84
C LEU A 7 39.61 -24.10 -4.86
N LEU A 8 39.95 -24.19 -6.13
CA LEU A 8 39.36 -23.35 -7.16
C LEU A 8 37.88 -23.72 -7.47
N VAL A 9 37.53 -25.00 -7.37
CA VAL A 9 36.15 -25.47 -7.55
C VAL A 9 35.26 -25.06 -6.37
N ALA A 10 35.79 -25.08 -5.13
CA ALA A 10 35.04 -24.65 -3.96
C ALA A 10 34.76 -23.12 -3.95
N ALA A 11 35.70 -22.32 -4.43
CA ALA A 11 35.54 -20.86 -4.50
C ALA A 11 34.49 -20.45 -5.59
N SER A 12 34.45 -21.16 -6.72
CA SER A 12 33.43 -20.86 -7.77
C SER A 12 32.03 -21.27 -7.35
N ALA A 13 31.86 -22.33 -6.56
CA ALA A 13 30.55 -22.74 -6.06
C ALA A 13 29.99 -21.76 -5.02
N ALA A 14 30.84 -21.18 -4.17
CA ALA A 14 30.43 -20.17 -3.18
C ALA A 14 30.00 -18.85 -3.85
N PHE A 15 30.64 -18.47 -4.96
CA PHE A 15 30.27 -17.26 -5.72
C PHE A 15 28.95 -17.43 -6.48
N ALA A 16 28.64 -18.63 -6.97
CA ALA A 16 27.39 -18.93 -7.65
C ALA A 16 26.19 -18.93 -6.69
N LEU A 17 26.37 -19.33 -5.43
CA LEU A 17 25.32 -19.28 -4.41
C LEU A 17 25.01 -17.83 -3.95
N ALA A 18 26.00 -16.95 -3.91
CA ALA A 18 25.79 -15.54 -3.56
C ALA A 18 25.03 -14.75 -4.66
N ALA A 19 25.09 -15.19 -5.90
CA ALA A 19 24.38 -14.56 -7.02
C ALA A 19 22.87 -14.94 -7.09
N LEU A 20 22.45 -15.92 -6.29
CA LEU A 20 21.05 -16.39 -6.22
C LEU A 20 20.24 -15.70 -5.10
N THR A 21 20.85 -14.80 -4.32
CA THR A 21 20.06 -13.88 -3.48
C THR A 21 19.41 -12.87 -4.40
N GLY A 22 18.30 -13.29 -5.00
CA GLY A 22 17.50 -12.46 -5.89
C GLY A 22 17.18 -11.14 -5.22
N CYS A 23 17.44 -10.03 -5.90
CA CYS A 23 16.99 -8.73 -5.44
C CYS A 23 15.46 -8.80 -5.27
N GLU A 24 15.00 -8.82 -4.04
CA GLU A 24 13.59 -8.70 -3.76
C GLU A 24 13.08 -7.40 -4.39
N LYS A 25 12.04 -7.50 -5.20
CA LYS A 25 11.45 -6.34 -5.87
C LYS A 25 10.96 -5.35 -4.82
N PRO A 26 11.44 -4.09 -4.82
CA PRO A 26 11.03 -3.12 -3.81
C PRO A 26 9.52 -2.91 -3.87
N ALA A 27 8.88 -2.86 -2.69
CA ALA A 27 7.47 -2.53 -2.61
C ALA A 27 7.26 -1.06 -3.02
N PRO A 28 6.14 -0.74 -3.69
CA PRO A 28 5.78 0.64 -3.97
C PRO A 28 5.61 1.43 -2.67
N ILE A 29 5.88 2.72 -2.73
CA ILE A 29 5.72 3.64 -1.61
C ILE A 29 4.50 4.54 -1.82
N VAL A 30 3.89 4.92 -0.70
CA VAL A 30 2.87 5.97 -0.60
C VAL A 30 3.37 7.01 0.37
N THR A 31 3.17 8.28 0.06
CA THR A 31 3.59 9.42 0.87
C THR A 31 2.37 10.22 1.31
N LEU A 32 2.29 10.53 2.61
CA LEU A 32 1.35 11.50 3.15
C LEU A 32 2.06 12.81 3.42
N VAL A 33 1.37 13.93 3.10
CA VAL A 33 1.88 15.29 3.31
C VAL A 33 0.83 16.09 4.07
N SER A 34 1.22 16.76 5.17
CA SER A 34 0.37 17.68 5.91
C SER A 34 1.19 18.82 6.48
N ALA A 35 0.77 20.07 6.24
CA ALA A 35 1.37 21.28 6.81
C ALA A 35 2.91 21.34 6.76
N GLY A 36 3.51 20.89 5.66
CA GLY A 36 4.96 20.90 5.43
C GLY A 36 5.72 19.71 6.02
N GLU A 37 5.04 18.80 6.70
CA GLU A 37 5.56 17.49 7.09
C GLU A 37 5.21 16.46 6.01
N SER A 38 6.13 15.54 5.73
CA SER A 38 5.86 14.40 4.86
C SER A 38 6.39 13.12 5.47
N VAL A 39 5.60 12.07 5.36
CA VAL A 39 5.96 10.72 5.80
C VAL A 39 5.66 9.75 4.67
N TYR A 40 6.41 8.68 4.59
CA TYR A 40 6.17 7.64 3.60
C TYR A 40 6.10 6.26 4.25
N SER A 41 5.39 5.35 3.60
CA SER A 41 5.33 3.94 3.97
C SER A 41 5.54 3.06 2.74
N GLU A 42 6.22 1.95 2.92
CA GLU A 42 6.18 0.84 1.99
C GLU A 42 4.87 0.06 2.18
N ALA A 43 4.43 -0.65 1.16
CA ALA A 43 3.24 -1.50 1.29
C ALA A 43 3.39 -2.52 2.42
N ALA A 44 2.40 -2.62 3.28
CA ALA A 44 2.29 -3.68 4.29
C ALA A 44 2.12 -5.04 3.61
N THR A 45 1.30 -5.08 2.56
CA THR A 45 1.11 -6.23 1.67
C THR A 45 0.99 -5.72 0.24
N PHE A 46 1.60 -6.42 -0.71
CA PHE A 46 1.51 -6.06 -2.13
C PHE A 46 1.61 -7.27 -3.04
N CYS A 47 0.65 -7.39 -3.96
CA CYS A 47 0.63 -8.44 -4.99
C CYS A 47 1.36 -7.91 -6.23
N PHE A 48 2.50 -8.52 -6.57
CA PHE A 48 3.29 -8.09 -7.72
C PHE A 48 2.75 -8.60 -9.05
N ASP A 49 2.09 -9.75 -9.03
CA ASP A 49 1.56 -10.39 -10.22
C ASP A 49 0.15 -9.90 -10.55
N GLU A 50 -0.15 -9.81 -11.83
CA GLU A 50 -1.50 -9.45 -12.28
C GLU A 50 -2.51 -10.55 -11.91
N GLY A 51 -3.69 -10.13 -11.47
CA GLY A 51 -4.77 -11.04 -11.08
C GLY A 51 -4.66 -11.63 -9.69
N GLN A 52 -3.58 -11.39 -8.94
CA GLN A 52 -3.52 -11.74 -7.53
C GLN A 52 -4.24 -10.70 -6.66
N THR A 53 -4.94 -11.17 -5.65
CA THR A 53 -5.61 -10.36 -4.63
C THR A 53 -5.06 -10.67 -3.25
N LEU A 54 -5.31 -9.81 -2.27
CA LEU A 54 -4.86 -10.05 -0.90
C LEU A 54 -5.51 -11.29 -0.29
N ASP A 55 -6.71 -11.65 -0.73
CA ASP A 55 -7.47 -12.80 -0.22
C ASP A 55 -6.94 -14.14 -0.78
N ASP A 56 -6.30 -14.14 -1.95
CA ASP A 56 -5.77 -15.36 -2.58
C ASP A 56 -4.51 -15.90 -1.90
N GLY A 57 -3.85 -15.07 -1.10
CA GLY A 57 -2.53 -15.36 -0.57
C GLY A 57 -1.43 -15.26 -1.64
N GLY A 58 -0.17 -15.41 -1.24
CA GLY A 58 0.98 -15.36 -2.16
C GLY A 58 1.46 -13.94 -2.49
N CYS A 59 0.77 -12.91 -2.02
CA CYS A 59 1.28 -11.54 -2.07
C CYS A 59 2.43 -11.36 -1.07
N ALA A 60 3.37 -10.47 -1.38
CA ALA A 60 4.47 -10.19 -0.49
C ALA A 60 3.96 -9.48 0.77
N GLU A 61 4.07 -10.15 1.90
CA GLU A 61 3.78 -9.55 3.21
C GLU A 61 5.05 -8.91 3.75
N ARG A 62 4.93 -7.69 4.23
CA ARG A 62 5.99 -6.95 4.94
C ARG A 62 5.44 -6.50 6.27
N ASN A 63 6.30 -6.38 7.27
CA ASN A 63 5.92 -5.80 8.57
C ASN A 63 5.69 -4.30 8.40
N GLY A 64 4.57 -3.94 7.73
CA GLY A 64 4.16 -2.56 7.54
C GLY A 64 3.82 -1.94 8.89
N GLU A 65 4.75 -1.16 9.45
CA GLU A 65 4.44 -0.32 10.60
C GLU A 65 3.42 0.73 10.18
N VAL A 66 2.48 1.03 11.08
CA VAL A 66 1.57 2.18 10.90
C VAL A 66 2.40 3.45 11.06
N VAL A 67 2.51 4.23 9.99
CA VAL A 67 3.28 5.48 10.00
C VAL A 67 2.37 6.63 10.44
N GLU A 68 2.79 7.39 11.44
CA GLU A 68 2.00 8.52 11.96
C GLU A 68 2.40 9.84 11.28
N ILE A 69 1.40 10.69 11.02
CA ILE A 69 1.59 12.08 10.59
C ILE A 69 0.75 13.01 11.45
N SER A 70 1.37 14.09 11.93
CA SER A 70 0.69 15.09 12.76
C SER A 70 -0.09 16.08 11.91
N THR A 71 -1.37 16.32 12.25
CA THR A 71 -2.19 17.29 11.53
C THR A 71 -3.19 17.95 12.49
N ARG A 72 -3.84 19.03 12.06
CA ARG A 72 -4.93 19.70 12.78
C ARG A 72 -6.24 19.52 12.04
N PRO A 73 -7.37 19.54 12.74
CA PRO A 73 -8.69 19.58 12.11
C PRO A 73 -8.77 20.72 11.08
N GLY A 74 -9.26 20.42 9.89
CA GLY A 74 -9.38 21.40 8.81
C GLY A 74 -8.12 21.61 7.96
N GLU A 75 -6.96 21.07 8.33
CA GLU A 75 -5.77 21.10 7.49
C GLU A 75 -5.93 20.14 6.30
N VAL A 76 -5.30 20.49 5.17
CA VAL A 76 -5.28 19.62 3.99
C VAL A 76 -4.20 18.57 4.16
N VAL A 77 -4.60 17.32 3.97
CA VAL A 77 -3.70 16.15 3.89
C VAL A 77 -3.65 15.69 2.46
N GLY A 78 -2.45 15.66 1.88
CA GLY A 78 -2.17 15.13 0.56
C GLY A 78 -1.71 13.68 0.64
N VAL A 79 -2.09 12.89 -0.35
CA VAL A 79 -1.63 11.51 -0.56
C VAL A 79 -1.00 11.46 -1.94
N ASP A 80 0.27 11.09 -2.00
CA ASP A 80 1.02 10.91 -3.24
C ASP A 80 1.41 9.44 -3.37
N VAL A 81 1.07 8.84 -4.50
CA VAL A 81 1.29 7.42 -4.76
C VAL A 81 2.28 7.21 -5.90
N ALA A 82 3.11 6.17 -5.79
CA ALA A 82 4.01 5.77 -6.85
C ALA A 82 3.23 5.43 -8.13
N LYS A 83 3.87 5.63 -9.30
CA LYS A 83 3.25 5.34 -10.60
C LYS A 83 2.65 3.93 -10.68
N SER A 84 3.33 2.92 -10.15
CA SER A 84 2.85 1.54 -10.14
C SER A 84 1.58 1.33 -9.30
N VAL A 85 1.26 2.23 -8.39
CA VAL A 85 0.03 2.26 -7.60
C VAL A 85 -1.07 2.97 -8.39
N ALA A 86 -0.77 4.14 -8.96
CA ALA A 86 -1.71 4.90 -9.78
C ALA A 86 -2.18 4.11 -11.01
N ASP A 87 -1.26 3.46 -11.73
CA ASP A 87 -1.58 2.67 -12.93
C ASP A 87 -2.54 1.49 -12.66
N ARG A 88 -2.59 1.00 -11.42
CA ARG A 88 -3.52 -0.09 -11.03
C ARG A 88 -4.89 0.41 -10.58
N GLY A 89 -4.98 1.69 -10.27
CA GLY A 89 -6.11 2.26 -9.55
C GLY A 89 -6.03 1.99 -8.05
N TRP A 90 -6.40 2.98 -7.27
CA TRP A 90 -6.30 2.93 -5.82
C TRP A 90 -7.46 3.66 -5.15
N GLU A 91 -7.65 3.37 -3.89
CA GLU A 91 -8.65 4.04 -3.05
C GLU A 91 -8.08 4.39 -1.68
N LEU A 92 -8.69 5.35 -1.04
CA LEU A 92 -8.34 5.81 0.30
C LEU A 92 -9.55 5.64 1.22
N THR A 93 -9.30 5.09 2.40
CA THR A 93 -10.29 4.94 3.47
C THR A 93 -9.78 5.61 4.73
N LEU A 94 -10.63 6.45 5.34
CA LEU A 94 -10.43 7.03 6.67
C LEU A 94 -11.34 6.32 7.66
N THR A 95 -10.78 5.79 8.73
CA THR A 95 -11.53 5.07 9.77
C THR A 95 -11.35 5.73 11.12
N ASP A 96 -12.46 6.02 11.80
CA ASP A 96 -12.47 6.52 13.18
C ASP A 96 -12.01 5.39 14.13
N PRO A 97 -11.14 5.68 15.11
CA PRO A 97 -10.68 4.70 16.09
C PRO A 97 -11.77 4.16 17.01
N THR A 98 -12.96 4.77 17.06
CA THR A 98 -14.10 4.26 17.83
C THR A 98 -14.86 3.14 17.13
N GLY A 99 -14.47 2.80 15.89
CA GLY A 99 -15.17 1.80 15.06
C GLY A 99 -16.48 2.31 14.48
N THR A 100 -16.87 3.54 14.76
CA THR A 100 -17.98 4.20 14.07
C THR A 100 -17.44 4.66 12.73
N VAL A 101 -17.70 3.88 11.70
CA VAL A 101 -17.19 4.07 10.35
C VAL A 101 -17.72 5.40 9.79
N GLN A 102 -17.01 6.49 10.00
CA GLN A 102 -17.04 7.61 9.06
C GLN A 102 -16.05 7.28 7.93
N THR A 103 -16.37 6.26 7.18
CA THR A 103 -15.56 5.83 6.06
C THR A 103 -15.71 6.88 4.97
N GLN A 104 -14.74 7.75 4.84
CA GLN A 104 -14.59 8.53 3.62
C GLN A 104 -13.84 7.65 2.63
N ARG A 105 -14.59 6.89 1.83
CA ARG A 105 -14.05 6.12 0.71
C ARG A 105 -14.05 7.02 -0.52
N THR A 106 -12.92 7.10 -1.20
CA THR A 106 -12.80 7.94 -2.40
C THR A 106 -13.44 7.32 -3.64
N GLY A 107 -13.71 6.01 -3.64
CA GLY A 107 -13.86 5.23 -4.86
C GLY A 107 -12.50 5.01 -5.54
N LYS A 108 -12.50 4.20 -6.60
CA LYS A 108 -11.27 3.90 -7.35
C LYS A 108 -10.78 5.15 -8.08
N LEU A 109 -9.54 5.53 -7.80
CA LEU A 109 -8.81 6.61 -8.47
C LEU A 109 -7.90 5.96 -9.52
N ASP A 110 -8.24 6.12 -10.79
CA ASP A 110 -7.47 5.58 -11.91
C ASP A 110 -6.51 6.65 -12.44
N GLU A 111 -5.23 6.27 -12.63
CA GLU A 111 -4.17 7.12 -13.17
C GLU A 111 -3.83 8.37 -12.33
N ASP A 112 -4.59 8.68 -11.29
CA ASP A 112 -4.31 9.80 -10.39
C ASP A 112 -3.16 9.45 -9.44
N HIS A 113 -2.10 10.25 -9.50
CA HIS A 113 -0.95 10.13 -8.59
C HIS A 113 -1.15 10.83 -7.26
N TYR A 114 -2.09 11.75 -7.20
CA TYR A 114 -2.28 12.61 -6.05
C TYR A 114 -3.76 12.81 -5.73
N PHE A 115 -4.08 12.71 -4.45
CA PHE A 115 -5.38 13.04 -3.92
C PHE A 115 -5.21 13.86 -2.63
N SER A 116 -6.16 14.74 -2.32
CA SER A 116 -6.13 15.47 -1.06
C SER A 116 -7.50 15.52 -0.41
N PHE A 117 -7.50 15.53 0.91
CA PHE A 117 -8.70 15.64 1.72
C PHE A 117 -8.46 16.58 2.90
N THR A 118 -9.53 17.03 3.52
CA THR A 118 -9.45 17.85 4.73
C THR A 118 -9.46 16.94 5.95
N ALA A 119 -8.50 17.14 6.86
CA ALA A 119 -8.41 16.37 8.10
C ALA A 119 -9.69 16.56 8.93
N PRO A 120 -10.33 15.47 9.39
CA PRO A 120 -11.52 15.54 10.23
C PRO A 120 -11.19 16.07 11.62
N ASN A 121 -12.20 16.20 12.47
CA ASN A 121 -12.00 16.48 13.90
C ASN A 121 -11.32 15.27 14.55
N LEU A 122 -10.03 15.40 14.84
CA LEU A 122 -9.22 14.31 15.39
C LEU A 122 -9.53 14.09 16.86
N SER A 123 -9.82 12.86 17.23
CA SER A 123 -9.75 12.41 18.61
C SER A 123 -8.29 12.25 19.05
N PRO A 124 -7.97 12.17 20.35
CA PRO A 124 -6.61 11.86 20.80
C PRO A 124 -6.05 10.55 20.26
N ALA A 125 -6.92 9.61 19.91
CA ALA A 125 -6.54 8.33 19.31
C ALA A 125 -6.22 8.42 17.81
N GLY A 126 -6.49 9.56 17.16
CA GLY A 126 -6.24 9.78 15.74
C GLY A 126 -7.29 9.15 14.83
N TYR A 127 -6.95 9.07 13.54
CA TYR A 127 -7.71 8.36 12.49
C TYR A 127 -6.78 7.43 11.73
N ASP A 128 -7.21 6.22 11.48
CA ASP A 128 -6.49 5.33 10.59
C ASP A 128 -6.76 5.71 9.13
N VAL A 129 -5.68 5.85 8.37
CA VAL A 129 -5.71 6.09 6.92
C VAL A 129 -5.20 4.85 6.24
N ARG A 130 -6.03 4.26 5.40
CA ARG A 130 -5.68 3.12 4.59
C ARG A 130 -5.69 3.51 3.13
N VAL A 131 -4.59 3.26 2.44
CA VAL A 131 -4.49 3.37 0.98
C VAL A 131 -4.40 1.96 0.45
N GLN A 132 -5.19 1.62 -0.58
CA GLN A 132 -5.21 0.30 -1.18
C GLN A 132 -5.17 0.41 -2.69
N THR A 133 -4.32 -0.40 -3.36
CA THR A 133 -4.53 -0.69 -4.77
C THR A 133 -5.67 -1.68 -4.89
N VAL A 134 -6.51 -1.49 -5.88
CA VAL A 134 -7.73 -2.27 -6.03
C VAL A 134 -7.98 -2.66 -7.49
N VAL A 135 -8.64 -3.79 -7.67
CA VAL A 135 -9.22 -4.22 -8.94
C VAL A 135 -10.74 -4.32 -8.78
N GLU A 136 -11.47 -4.18 -9.88
CA GLU A 136 -12.92 -4.37 -9.85
C GLU A 136 -13.26 -5.85 -9.71
N ASP A 137 -14.22 -6.18 -8.84
CA ASP A 137 -14.82 -7.52 -8.77
C ASP A 137 -15.78 -7.68 -9.95
N LEU A 138 -15.42 -8.58 -10.87
CA LEU A 138 -16.21 -8.83 -12.09
C LEU A 138 -17.06 -10.09 -11.91
N ASP A 139 -18.26 -10.06 -12.43
CA ASP A 139 -19.14 -11.23 -12.55
C ASP A 139 -18.69 -12.17 -13.69
N GLU A 140 -19.40 -13.28 -13.87
CA GLU A 140 -19.13 -14.26 -14.94
C GLU A 140 -19.27 -13.69 -16.36
N ALA A 141 -19.95 -12.57 -16.51
CA ALA A 141 -20.11 -11.86 -17.77
C ALA A 141 -19.05 -10.76 -17.97
N GLY A 142 -18.12 -10.59 -17.02
CA GLY A 142 -17.09 -9.56 -17.04
C GLY A 142 -17.60 -8.16 -16.71
N GLN A 143 -18.76 -8.04 -16.06
CA GLN A 143 -19.33 -6.77 -15.62
C GLN A 143 -18.96 -6.51 -14.16
N PRO A 144 -18.67 -5.25 -13.77
CA PRO A 144 -18.41 -4.92 -12.37
C PRO A 144 -19.62 -5.28 -11.50
N ARG A 145 -19.37 -6.00 -10.41
CA ARG A 145 -20.36 -6.17 -9.36
C ARG A 145 -20.58 -4.84 -8.66
N LEU A 146 -21.82 -4.53 -8.35
CA LEU A 146 -22.16 -3.30 -7.66
C LEU A 146 -22.57 -3.60 -6.22
N ASP A 147 -22.20 -2.70 -5.32
CA ASP A 147 -22.67 -2.71 -3.93
C ASP A 147 -24.12 -2.18 -3.80
N ASP A 148 -24.62 -2.13 -2.56
CA ASP A 148 -25.97 -1.63 -2.25
C ASP A 148 -26.17 -0.15 -2.61
N GLN A 149 -25.09 0.59 -2.87
CA GLN A 149 -25.09 2.01 -3.27
C GLN A 149 -24.95 2.18 -4.79
N GLY A 150 -24.77 1.06 -5.51
CA GLY A 150 -24.57 1.05 -6.96
C GLY A 150 -23.12 1.40 -7.38
N LEU A 151 -22.17 1.33 -6.46
CA LEU A 151 -20.75 1.53 -6.75
C LEU A 151 -20.07 0.19 -7.07
N PRO A 152 -19.05 0.17 -7.95
CA PRO A 152 -18.28 -1.02 -8.20
C PRO A 152 -17.68 -1.58 -6.92
N VAL A 153 -17.83 -2.88 -6.70
CA VAL A 153 -17.14 -3.62 -5.65
C VAL A 153 -15.68 -3.76 -6.07
N THR A 154 -14.77 -3.48 -5.16
CA THR A 154 -13.33 -3.55 -5.40
C THR A 154 -12.69 -4.60 -4.53
N ILE A 155 -11.67 -5.26 -5.05
CA ILE A 155 -10.86 -6.26 -4.36
C ILE A 155 -9.45 -5.70 -4.16
N PRO A 156 -8.92 -5.66 -2.93
CA PRO A 156 -7.61 -5.09 -2.66
C PRO A 156 -6.47 -5.99 -3.17
N THR A 157 -5.45 -5.36 -3.75
CA THR A 157 -4.23 -5.99 -4.27
C THR A 157 -2.96 -5.44 -3.62
N GLY A 158 -3.07 -4.44 -2.77
CA GLY A 158 -1.99 -3.87 -1.98
C GLY A 158 -2.52 -2.95 -0.91
N GLU A 159 -1.78 -2.79 0.19
CA GLU A 159 -2.23 -2.00 1.34
C GLU A 159 -1.08 -1.22 1.98
N TRP A 160 -1.32 0.05 2.30
CA TRP A 160 -0.48 0.96 3.09
C TRP A 160 -1.28 1.50 4.27
N ARG A 161 -0.64 1.60 5.43
CA ARG A 161 -1.28 2.00 6.68
C ARG A 161 -0.62 3.22 7.28
N PHE A 162 -1.44 4.23 7.56
CA PHE A 162 -1.01 5.44 8.24
C PHE A 162 -1.99 5.78 9.35
N ARG A 163 -1.57 6.70 10.22
CA ARG A 163 -2.43 7.27 11.25
C ARG A 163 -2.27 8.79 11.29
N LEU A 164 -3.39 9.49 11.20
CA LEU A 164 -3.42 10.93 11.49
C LEU A 164 -3.51 11.11 13.00
N VAL A 165 -2.56 11.83 13.57
CA VAL A 165 -2.54 12.15 15.00
C VAL A 165 -2.69 13.66 15.21
N PRO A 166 -3.33 14.10 16.31
CA PRO A 166 -3.45 15.53 16.60
C PRO A 166 -2.07 16.18 16.75
N ARG A 167 -1.87 17.30 16.06
CA ARG A 167 -0.69 18.13 16.28
C ARG A 167 -0.88 18.94 17.55
N ALA A 168 0.08 18.83 18.49
CA ALA A 168 0.12 19.61 19.70
C ALA A 168 0.24 21.13 19.44
#